data_2b48ef196681d75d8db0f49ba6a8da20
#
_entry.id   2b48ef196681d75d8db0f49ba6a8da20
#
_cell.length_a   1.000
_cell.length_b   1.000
_cell.length_c   1.000
_cell.angle_alpha   90.00
_cell.angle_beta   90.00
_cell.angle_gamma   90.00
#
_symmetry.space_group_name_H-M   'P 1'
#
loop_
_entity.id
_entity.type
_entity.pdbx_description
1 polymer ?
#
loop_
_entity_poly.entity_id
_entity_poly.type
_entity_poly.pdbx_seq_one_letter_code
_entity_poly.pdbx_strand_id
1 'polypeptide(L)'
;PATQRRVDEVLLSYMPAPRSYTRQDVVEINAHGGLVPLREVVLLCLRQGARQAREGEFTLRAFLNGRLDLAQAEAVRDIISSRTDASLRVAVEQLGGHLSRETRALRHDLLRTQAQLEAGIDFPEEDIPAEDLTAPLRSAQKRLEALLRDAERGLVYRQGVRVAIVGRPNVGKSSLLNRLLRTDRAIVTPIPGTTRDTVEETVNLQGVPVVLVDTAGIAAGRDVVEQLGIERSQRAVA
;
A
#
# COMPACT_ATOMS: atom_id res chain seq x y z
N PRO A 1 1.59 47.38 5.10
CA PRO A 1 0.56 46.86 5.97
C PRO A 1 -0.49 46.18 5.14
N ALA A 2 -0.34 44.85 4.98
CA ALA A 2 -1.36 44.04 4.34
C ALA A 2 -2.62 44.17 5.18
N THR A 3 -3.74 44.45 4.55
CA THR A 3 -5.07 44.45 5.14
C THR A 3 -5.23 43.20 5.98
N GLN A 4 -5.37 43.34 7.31
CA GLN A 4 -5.61 42.26 8.27
C GLN A 4 -7.03 41.72 8.05
N ARG A 5 -7.25 41.03 6.91
CA ARG A 5 -8.50 40.34 6.67
C ARG A 5 -8.42 39.00 7.43
N ARG A 6 -9.28 38.83 8.44
CA ARG A 6 -9.47 37.54 9.11
C ARG A 6 -9.97 36.53 8.06
N VAL A 7 -9.28 35.40 7.96
CA VAL A 7 -9.65 34.33 7.02
C VAL A 7 -10.48 33.27 7.71
N ASP A 8 -10.01 32.81 8.88
CA ASP A 8 -10.68 31.78 9.66
C ASP A 8 -10.22 31.87 11.13
N GLU A 9 -10.89 31.10 12.00
CA GLU A 9 -10.45 30.77 13.35
C GLU A 9 -10.01 29.32 13.34
N VAL A 10 -8.74 29.06 13.68
CA VAL A 10 -8.10 27.78 13.49
C VAL A 10 -7.52 27.25 14.78
N LEU A 11 -7.45 25.92 14.91
CA LEU A 11 -6.67 25.27 15.95
C LEU A 11 -5.28 24.97 15.39
N LEU A 12 -4.24 25.48 16.04
CA LEU A 12 -2.85 25.28 15.65
C LEU A 12 -2.18 24.32 16.62
N SER A 13 -1.63 23.22 16.09
CA SER A 13 -0.87 22.22 16.85
C SER A 13 0.59 22.27 16.43
N TYR A 14 1.49 22.47 17.39
CA TYR A 14 2.93 22.41 17.16
C TYR A 14 3.51 21.11 17.74
N MET A 15 4.18 20.34 16.91
CA MET A 15 4.84 19.09 17.28
C MET A 15 6.35 19.24 17.07
N PRO A 16 7.13 19.47 18.15
CA PRO A 16 8.58 19.61 18.05
C PRO A 16 9.26 18.26 17.72
N ALA A 17 10.38 18.32 17.01
CA ALA A 17 11.23 17.17 16.76
C ALA A 17 11.68 16.53 18.09
N PRO A 18 11.81 15.21 18.18
CA PRO A 18 11.45 14.19 17.19
C PRO A 18 10.00 13.67 17.30
N ARG A 19 9.14 14.35 18.08
CA ARG A 19 7.78 13.90 18.43
C ARG A 19 6.74 14.33 17.38
N SER A 20 7.01 14.00 16.10
CA SER A 20 6.12 14.29 14.97
C SER A 20 6.08 13.15 13.99
N TYR A 21 5.21 13.23 12.99
CA TYR A 21 5.13 12.21 11.93
C TYR A 21 6.45 12.08 11.15
N THR A 22 7.12 13.18 10.86
CA THR A 22 8.38 13.20 10.10
C THR A 22 9.64 13.19 10.96
N ARG A 23 9.52 13.18 12.30
CA ARG A 23 10.61 13.46 13.25
C ARG A 23 11.30 14.81 13.08
N GLN A 24 10.66 15.73 12.37
CA GLN A 24 11.05 17.14 12.24
C GLN A 24 10.01 18.00 12.96
N ASP A 25 10.27 19.29 13.09
CA ASP A 25 9.24 20.21 13.58
C ASP A 25 8.06 20.21 12.61
N VAL A 26 6.86 20.00 13.12
CA VAL A 26 5.62 19.99 12.35
C VAL A 26 4.60 20.92 12.99
N VAL A 27 3.95 21.69 12.15
CA VAL A 27 2.80 22.51 12.54
C VAL A 27 1.57 22.01 11.77
N GLU A 28 0.49 21.75 12.48
CA GLU A 28 -0.81 21.46 11.88
C GLU A 28 -1.77 22.62 12.11
N ILE A 29 -2.44 23.04 11.04
CA ILE A 29 -3.45 24.09 11.06
C ILE A 29 -4.81 23.44 10.74
N ASN A 30 -5.63 23.28 11.77
CA ASN A 30 -6.96 22.72 11.66
C ASN A 30 -7.98 23.85 11.46
N ALA A 31 -8.45 24.03 10.24
CA ALA A 31 -9.40 25.06 9.83
C ALA A 31 -10.81 24.47 9.65
N HIS A 32 -11.83 25.31 9.50
CA HIS A 32 -13.17 24.85 9.13
C HIS A 32 -13.16 24.17 7.75
N GLY A 33 -13.94 23.08 7.62
CA GLY A 33 -13.90 22.15 6.49
C GLY A 33 -14.44 22.67 5.14
N GLY A 34 -14.54 23.98 4.97
CA GLY A 34 -14.92 24.58 3.70
C GLY A 34 -13.74 24.68 2.72
N LEU A 35 -14.00 24.46 1.43
CA LEU A 35 -12.96 24.51 0.38
C LEU A 35 -12.27 25.90 0.33
N VAL A 36 -13.03 26.99 0.49
CA VAL A 36 -12.50 28.36 0.40
C VAL A 36 -11.59 28.71 1.58
N PRO A 37 -11.97 28.51 2.87
CA PRO A 37 -11.09 28.77 4.00
C PRO A 37 -9.79 27.96 3.92
N LEU A 38 -9.86 26.65 3.62
CA LEU A 38 -8.69 25.80 3.49
C LEU A 38 -7.72 26.28 2.41
N ARG A 39 -8.25 26.66 1.22
CA ARG A 39 -7.45 27.22 0.15
C ARG A 39 -6.76 28.53 0.55
N GLU A 40 -7.47 29.43 1.23
CA GLU A 40 -6.90 30.72 1.67
C GLU A 40 -5.79 30.50 2.71
N VAL A 41 -5.96 29.56 3.66
CA VAL A 41 -4.91 29.18 4.63
C VAL A 41 -3.67 28.66 3.91
N VAL A 42 -3.83 27.75 2.93
CA VAL A 42 -2.71 27.24 2.12
C VAL A 42 -2.00 28.38 1.39
N LEU A 43 -2.76 29.26 0.72
CA LEU A 43 -2.20 30.40 0.02
C LEU A 43 -1.44 31.36 0.94
N LEU A 44 -1.91 31.58 2.17
CA LEU A 44 -1.19 32.36 3.17
C LEU A 44 0.16 31.71 3.52
N CYS A 45 0.20 30.41 3.76
CA CYS A 45 1.46 29.68 4.02
C CYS A 45 2.44 29.82 2.84
N LEU A 46 1.96 29.68 1.60
CA LEU A 46 2.79 29.81 0.40
C LEU A 46 3.36 31.24 0.26
N ARG A 47 2.55 32.27 0.53
CA ARG A 47 3.01 33.69 0.52
C ARG A 47 4.06 33.98 1.60
N GLN A 48 4.08 33.21 2.69
CA GLN A 48 5.07 33.31 3.76
C GLN A 48 6.33 32.47 3.51
N GLY A 49 6.48 31.90 2.30
CA GLY A 49 7.67 31.16 1.91
C GLY A 49 7.59 29.64 2.05
N ALA A 50 6.46 29.10 2.48
CA ALA A 50 6.25 27.66 2.39
C ALA A 50 6.17 27.23 0.90
N ARG A 51 6.48 25.99 0.62
CA ARG A 51 6.23 25.35 -0.68
C ARG A 51 5.24 24.20 -0.53
N GLN A 52 4.57 23.88 -1.59
CA GLN A 52 3.73 22.70 -1.64
C GLN A 52 4.60 21.43 -1.54
N ALA A 53 4.21 20.50 -0.68
CA ALA A 53 4.85 19.20 -0.59
C ALA A 53 4.56 18.35 -1.84
N ARG A 54 5.51 17.51 -2.22
CA ARG A 54 5.30 16.49 -3.26
C ARG A 54 4.45 15.35 -2.72
N GLU A 55 3.84 14.60 -3.60
CA GLU A 55 3.11 13.40 -3.22
C GLU A 55 4.00 12.43 -2.44
N GLY A 56 3.51 11.95 -1.27
CA GLY A 56 4.27 11.06 -0.38
C GLY A 56 5.44 11.69 0.38
N GLU A 57 5.69 13.00 0.26
CA GLU A 57 6.87 13.65 0.85
C GLU A 57 6.93 13.52 2.38
N PHE A 58 5.79 13.59 3.07
CA PHE A 58 5.77 13.41 4.54
C PHE A 58 6.21 12.00 4.95
N THR A 59 5.75 10.98 4.24
CA THR A 59 6.13 9.58 4.48
C THR A 59 7.60 9.34 4.10
N LEU A 60 8.07 9.93 3.01
CA LEU A 60 9.49 9.89 2.63
C LEU A 60 10.38 10.49 3.73
N ARG A 61 10.01 11.66 4.29
CA ARG A 61 10.75 12.26 5.39
C ARG A 61 10.71 11.41 6.66
N ALA A 62 9.58 10.78 6.97
CA ALA A 62 9.45 9.85 8.08
C ALA A 62 10.39 8.64 7.91
N PHE A 63 10.53 8.12 6.69
CA PHE A 63 11.49 7.06 6.35
C PHE A 63 12.95 7.54 6.47
N LEU A 64 13.30 8.66 5.85
CA LEU A 64 14.67 9.21 5.89
C LEU A 64 15.13 9.53 7.32
N ASN A 65 14.22 9.98 8.17
CA ASN A 65 14.51 10.29 9.57
C ASN A 65 14.36 9.06 10.49
N GLY A 66 14.20 7.86 9.95
CA GLY A 66 14.21 6.60 10.69
C GLY A 66 12.99 6.37 11.60
N ARG A 67 11.85 7.06 11.34
CA ARG A 67 10.58 6.78 12.03
C ARG A 67 9.91 5.53 11.47
N LEU A 68 9.91 5.40 10.17
CA LEU A 68 9.37 4.26 9.43
C LEU A 68 10.51 3.56 8.68
N ASP A 69 10.41 2.27 8.53
CA ASP A 69 11.21 1.53 7.55
C ASP A 69 10.49 1.46 6.19
N LEU A 70 11.16 0.87 5.18
CA LEU A 70 10.62 0.84 3.83
C LEU A 70 9.29 0.07 3.74
N ALA A 71 9.19 -1.08 4.42
CA ALA A 71 7.96 -1.88 4.44
C ALA A 71 6.79 -1.11 5.08
N GLN A 72 7.08 -0.34 6.14
CA GLN A 72 6.09 0.51 6.79
C GLN A 72 5.69 1.71 5.92
N ALA A 73 6.64 2.30 5.19
CA ALA A 73 6.36 3.40 4.26
C ALA A 73 5.47 2.93 3.08
N GLU A 74 5.72 1.74 2.56
CA GLU A 74 4.83 1.11 1.56
C GLU A 74 3.44 0.83 2.12
N ALA A 75 3.36 0.37 3.38
CA ALA A 75 2.09 0.10 4.05
C ALA A 75 1.19 1.35 4.17
N VAL A 76 1.77 2.55 4.34
CA VAL A 76 1.00 3.81 4.32
C VAL A 76 0.28 3.98 2.97
N ARG A 77 0.95 3.71 1.86
CA ARG A 77 0.34 3.75 0.53
C ARG A 77 -0.76 2.70 0.39
N ASP A 78 -0.52 1.50 0.89
CA ASP A 78 -1.47 0.39 0.81
C ASP A 78 -2.73 0.67 1.64
N ILE A 79 -2.60 1.32 2.80
CA ILE A 79 -3.75 1.82 3.61
C ILE A 79 -4.59 2.80 2.79
N ILE A 80 -3.95 3.78 2.14
CA ILE A 80 -4.65 4.81 1.34
C ILE A 80 -5.36 4.18 0.13
N SER A 81 -4.76 3.15 -0.47
CA SER A 81 -5.30 2.47 -1.65
C SER A 81 -6.19 1.27 -1.33
N SER A 82 -6.41 0.95 -0.05
CA SER A 82 -7.23 -0.17 0.38
C SER A 82 -8.67 -0.04 -0.14
N ARG A 83 -9.19 -1.12 -0.73
CA ARG A 83 -10.53 -1.18 -1.33
C ARG A 83 -11.50 -2.07 -0.53
N THR A 84 -10.98 -2.85 0.42
CA THR A 84 -11.77 -3.73 1.30
C THR A 84 -11.24 -3.66 2.72
N ASP A 85 -12.07 -4.02 3.71
CA ASP A 85 -11.66 -4.09 5.11
C ASP A 85 -10.54 -5.10 5.34
N ALA A 86 -10.51 -6.17 4.56
CA ALA A 86 -9.45 -7.17 4.63
C ALA A 86 -8.12 -6.59 4.13
N SER A 87 -8.13 -5.86 3.00
CA SER A 87 -6.91 -5.19 2.49
C SER A 87 -6.40 -4.13 3.47
N LEU A 88 -7.30 -3.37 4.09
CA LEU A 88 -6.93 -2.40 5.12
C LEU A 88 -6.27 -3.07 6.34
N ARG A 89 -6.85 -4.17 6.85
CA ARG A 89 -6.24 -4.92 7.98
C ARG A 89 -4.83 -5.37 7.67
N VAL A 90 -4.61 -5.99 6.51
CA VAL A 90 -3.28 -6.43 6.07
C VAL A 90 -2.29 -5.26 6.02
N ALA A 91 -2.70 -4.13 5.45
CA ALA A 91 -1.85 -2.93 5.36
C ALA A 91 -1.54 -2.33 6.76
N VAL A 92 -2.51 -2.32 7.68
CA VAL A 92 -2.30 -1.85 9.07
C VAL A 92 -1.34 -2.77 9.83
N GLU A 93 -1.45 -4.09 9.68
CA GLU A 93 -0.49 -5.04 10.27
C GLU A 93 0.93 -4.83 9.73
N GLN A 94 1.07 -4.58 8.43
CA GLN A 94 2.36 -4.25 7.81
C GLN A 94 2.92 -2.93 8.36
N LEU A 95 2.08 -1.88 8.50
CA LEU A 95 2.48 -0.61 9.14
C LEU A 95 2.93 -0.83 10.59
N GLY A 96 2.34 -1.80 11.31
CA GLY A 96 2.76 -2.23 12.64
C GLY A 96 4.17 -2.85 12.68
N GLY A 97 4.84 -3.04 11.52
CA GLY A 97 6.22 -3.48 11.40
C GLY A 97 6.43 -4.98 11.66
N HIS A 98 5.42 -5.81 11.41
CA HIS A 98 5.54 -7.26 11.57
C HIS A 98 6.67 -7.83 10.72
N LEU A 99 6.68 -7.55 9.41
CA LEU A 99 7.72 -8.01 8.48
C LEU A 99 9.12 -7.57 8.92
N SER A 100 9.25 -6.33 9.37
CA SER A 100 10.55 -5.79 9.80
C SER A 100 11.06 -6.41 11.10
N ARG A 101 10.18 -6.80 12.01
CA ARG A 101 10.57 -7.54 13.22
C ARG A 101 11.06 -8.93 12.86
N GLU A 102 10.32 -9.66 12.02
CA GLU A 102 10.70 -11.00 11.58
C GLU A 102 12.03 -11.02 10.82
N THR A 103 12.22 -10.08 9.90
CA THR A 103 13.46 -9.95 9.12
C THR A 103 14.66 -9.62 10.03
N ARG A 104 14.47 -8.73 11.00
CA ARG A 104 15.54 -8.39 11.98
C ARG A 104 15.89 -9.58 12.88
N ALA A 105 14.90 -10.34 13.32
CA ALA A 105 15.13 -11.54 14.12
C ALA A 105 15.89 -12.59 13.32
N LEU A 106 15.47 -12.87 12.07
CA LEU A 106 16.19 -13.76 11.16
C LEU A 106 17.65 -13.32 10.92
N ARG A 107 17.84 -12.02 10.65
CA ARG A 107 19.17 -11.46 10.46
C ARG A 107 20.05 -11.66 11.71
N HIS A 108 19.49 -11.44 12.90
CA HIS A 108 20.21 -11.63 14.15
C HIS A 108 20.65 -13.09 14.34
N ASP A 109 19.74 -14.04 14.09
CA ASP A 109 20.03 -15.47 14.21
C ASP A 109 21.12 -15.91 13.22
N LEU A 110 21.05 -15.43 11.97
CA LEU A 110 22.08 -15.72 10.95
C LEU A 110 23.44 -15.10 11.29
N LEU A 111 23.47 -13.87 11.82
CA LEU A 111 24.71 -13.26 12.27
C LEU A 111 25.38 -14.01 13.43
N ARG A 112 24.58 -14.56 14.36
CA ARG A 112 25.11 -15.43 15.42
C ARG A 112 25.75 -16.68 14.84
N THR A 113 25.05 -17.33 13.89
CA THR A 113 25.58 -18.52 13.21
C THR A 113 26.87 -18.21 12.44
N GLN A 114 26.92 -17.06 11.77
CA GLN A 114 28.13 -16.59 11.08
C GLN A 114 29.28 -16.37 12.06
N ALA A 115 29.05 -15.67 13.16
CA ALA A 115 30.08 -15.43 14.18
C ALA A 115 30.64 -16.73 14.79
N GLN A 116 29.80 -17.74 14.99
CA GLN A 116 30.24 -19.06 15.46
C GLN A 116 31.13 -19.76 14.42
N LEU A 117 30.79 -19.66 13.12
CA LEU A 117 31.62 -20.18 12.04
C LEU A 117 32.99 -19.49 11.97
N GLU A 118 32.99 -18.16 12.02
CA GLU A 118 34.22 -17.33 11.97
C GLU A 118 35.11 -17.67 13.16
N ALA A 119 34.54 -17.76 14.39
CA ALA A 119 35.34 -18.13 15.57
C ALA A 119 36.00 -19.51 15.44
N GLY A 120 35.30 -20.51 14.89
CA GLY A 120 35.90 -21.84 14.66
C GLY A 120 36.98 -21.87 13.58
N ILE A 121 36.98 -20.91 12.66
CA ILE A 121 38.01 -20.78 11.61
C ILE A 121 39.21 -20.00 12.15
N ASP A 122 38.97 -18.91 12.89
CA ASP A 122 40.03 -18.00 13.35
C ASP A 122 40.78 -18.56 14.57
N PHE A 123 40.14 -19.41 15.37
CA PHE A 123 40.70 -19.98 16.59
C PHE A 123 40.65 -21.52 16.59
N PRO A 124 41.31 -22.19 15.66
CA PRO A 124 41.23 -23.66 15.52
C PRO A 124 41.91 -24.42 16.69
N GLU A 125 42.73 -23.73 17.49
CA GLU A 125 43.38 -24.33 18.68
C GLU A 125 42.56 -24.18 19.97
N GLU A 126 41.49 -23.37 19.94
CA GLU A 126 40.57 -23.24 21.06
C GLU A 126 39.49 -24.33 20.97
N ASP A 127 39.13 -24.93 22.11
CA ASP A 127 38.08 -25.95 22.23
C ASP A 127 36.70 -25.29 22.09
N ILE A 128 36.46 -24.65 20.93
CA ILE A 128 35.12 -24.08 20.58
C ILE A 128 34.23 -25.27 20.29
N PRO A 129 33.13 -25.45 21.05
CA PRO A 129 32.21 -26.56 20.81
C PRO A 129 31.70 -26.51 19.36
N ALA A 130 31.89 -27.61 18.64
CA ALA A 130 31.34 -27.77 17.30
C ALA A 130 29.79 -27.88 17.42
N GLU A 131 29.11 -26.73 17.46
CA GLU A 131 27.65 -26.69 17.43
C GLU A 131 27.13 -27.12 16.05
N ASP A 132 25.99 -27.83 16.04
CA ASP A 132 25.31 -28.17 14.79
C ASP A 132 24.72 -26.90 14.14
N LEU A 133 25.48 -26.29 13.24
CA LEU A 133 25.09 -25.08 12.50
C LEU A 133 23.97 -25.34 11.47
N THR A 134 23.65 -26.62 11.20
CA THR A 134 22.58 -26.96 10.25
C THR A 134 21.20 -26.72 10.85
N ALA A 135 21.03 -26.87 12.15
CA ALA A 135 19.76 -26.66 12.84
C ALA A 135 19.28 -25.18 12.77
N PRO A 136 20.12 -24.16 13.12
CA PRO A 136 19.72 -22.75 12.99
C PRO A 136 19.48 -22.34 11.52
N LEU A 137 20.27 -22.85 10.56
CA LEU A 137 20.06 -22.57 9.14
C LEU A 137 18.74 -23.15 8.61
N ARG A 138 18.40 -24.38 8.98
CA ARG A 138 17.10 -25.01 8.65
C ARG A 138 15.93 -24.24 9.30
N SER A 139 16.10 -23.75 10.52
CA SER A 139 15.10 -22.95 11.20
C SER A 139 14.87 -21.62 10.44
N ALA A 140 15.96 -20.94 10.06
CA ALA A 140 15.88 -19.71 9.26
C ALA A 140 15.21 -19.94 7.91
N GLN A 141 15.55 -21.03 7.22
CA GLN A 141 14.92 -21.41 5.95
C GLN A 141 13.40 -21.59 6.11
N LYS A 142 12.95 -22.37 7.11
CA LYS A 142 11.52 -22.60 7.37
C LYS A 142 10.76 -21.30 7.65
N ARG A 143 11.38 -20.38 8.40
CA ARG A 143 10.78 -19.07 8.69
C ARG A 143 10.67 -18.22 7.42
N LEU A 144 11.69 -18.20 6.56
CA LEU A 144 11.66 -17.50 5.27
C LEU A 144 10.57 -18.08 4.35
N GLU A 145 10.46 -19.41 4.26
CA GLU A 145 9.40 -20.06 3.48
C GLU A 145 8.00 -19.72 4.01
N ALA A 146 7.83 -19.59 5.32
CA ALA A 146 6.56 -19.15 5.91
C ALA A 146 6.24 -17.70 5.51
N LEU A 147 7.22 -16.78 5.65
CA LEU A 147 7.06 -15.39 5.23
C LEU A 147 6.73 -15.25 3.75
N LEU A 148 7.34 -16.06 2.87
CA LEU A 148 7.03 -16.06 1.44
C LEU A 148 5.59 -16.50 1.16
N ARG A 149 5.13 -17.58 1.79
CA ARG A 149 3.73 -18.04 1.66
C ARG A 149 2.73 -16.99 2.15
N ASP A 150 3.03 -16.32 3.25
CA ASP A 150 2.16 -15.26 3.79
C ASP A 150 2.18 -14.01 2.89
N ALA A 151 3.33 -13.68 2.28
CA ALA A 151 3.44 -12.60 1.32
C ALA A 151 2.61 -12.87 0.04
N GLU A 152 2.63 -14.08 -0.49
CA GLU A 152 1.81 -14.49 -1.65
C GLU A 152 0.31 -14.33 -1.34
N ARG A 153 -0.13 -14.75 -0.16
CA ARG A 153 -1.52 -14.56 0.28
C ARG A 153 -1.87 -13.08 0.46
N GLY A 154 -0.97 -12.30 1.08
CA GLY A 154 -1.13 -10.86 1.27
C GLY A 154 -1.25 -10.10 -0.05
N LEU A 155 -0.55 -10.56 -1.10
CA LEU A 155 -0.56 -9.94 -2.42
C LEU A 155 -1.96 -9.94 -3.05
N VAL A 156 -2.73 -10.99 -2.83
CA VAL A 156 -4.13 -11.11 -3.30
C VAL A 156 -5.01 -10.01 -2.68
N TYR A 157 -4.84 -9.72 -1.39
CA TYR A 157 -5.60 -8.65 -0.72
C TYR A 157 -5.12 -7.25 -1.12
N ARG A 158 -3.83 -7.10 -1.42
CA ARG A 158 -3.20 -5.82 -1.81
C ARG A 158 -3.52 -5.43 -3.24
N GLN A 159 -3.29 -6.32 -4.20
CA GLN A 159 -3.44 -6.05 -5.63
C GLN A 159 -4.84 -6.38 -6.15
N GLY A 160 -5.56 -7.22 -5.43
CA GLY A 160 -6.79 -7.82 -5.90
C GLY A 160 -6.56 -8.90 -6.95
N VAL A 161 -7.63 -9.56 -7.33
CA VAL A 161 -7.66 -10.54 -8.41
C VAL A 161 -8.27 -9.91 -9.64
N ARG A 162 -7.56 -9.91 -10.76
CA ARG A 162 -8.10 -9.43 -12.05
C ARG A 162 -8.92 -10.52 -12.70
N VAL A 163 -10.19 -10.23 -12.96
CA VAL A 163 -11.14 -11.19 -13.54
C VAL A 163 -11.76 -10.60 -14.81
N ALA A 164 -11.65 -11.33 -15.92
CA ALA A 164 -12.36 -11.01 -17.16
C ALA A 164 -13.58 -11.92 -17.32
N ILE A 165 -14.76 -11.34 -17.58
CA ILE A 165 -15.98 -12.09 -17.85
C ILE A 165 -16.09 -12.30 -19.37
N VAL A 166 -15.79 -13.50 -19.84
CA VAL A 166 -15.78 -13.85 -21.26
C VAL A 166 -16.92 -14.81 -21.62
N GLY A 167 -17.40 -14.79 -22.85
CA GLY A 167 -18.46 -15.68 -23.33
C GLY A 167 -19.20 -15.14 -24.56
N ARG A 168 -20.03 -15.97 -25.18
CA ARG A 168 -20.83 -15.61 -26.37
C ARG A 168 -21.76 -14.42 -26.10
N PRO A 169 -22.19 -13.68 -27.14
CA PRO A 169 -23.22 -12.65 -27.00
C PRO A 169 -24.49 -13.19 -26.33
N ASN A 170 -25.16 -12.35 -25.54
CA ASN A 170 -26.48 -12.63 -24.94
C ASN A 170 -26.57 -13.85 -23.97
N VAL A 171 -25.45 -14.35 -23.44
CA VAL A 171 -25.44 -15.44 -22.45
C VAL A 171 -25.57 -14.98 -20.98
N GLY A 172 -25.81 -13.69 -20.74
CA GLY A 172 -26.03 -13.17 -19.39
C GLY A 172 -24.79 -12.54 -18.72
N LYS A 173 -23.68 -12.27 -19.45
CA LYS A 173 -22.47 -11.60 -18.92
C LYS A 173 -22.79 -10.30 -18.20
N SER A 174 -23.55 -9.42 -18.84
CA SER A 174 -23.95 -8.12 -18.24
C SER A 174 -24.86 -8.28 -17.03
N SER A 175 -25.72 -9.30 -17.00
CA SER A 175 -26.58 -9.59 -15.86
C SER A 175 -25.76 -10.09 -14.67
N LEU A 176 -24.77 -10.95 -14.91
CA LEU A 176 -23.82 -11.41 -13.90
C LEU A 176 -23.00 -10.24 -13.34
N LEU A 177 -22.42 -9.42 -14.23
CA LEU A 177 -21.66 -8.23 -13.83
C LEU A 177 -22.51 -7.29 -12.96
N ASN A 178 -23.72 -6.95 -13.43
CA ASN A 178 -24.64 -6.08 -12.68
C ASN A 178 -25.03 -6.67 -11.33
N ARG A 179 -25.17 -7.99 -11.24
CA ARG A 179 -25.45 -8.66 -9.97
C ARG A 179 -24.28 -8.57 -9.01
N LEU A 180 -23.04 -8.80 -9.47
CA LEU A 180 -21.82 -8.67 -8.67
C LEU A 180 -21.66 -7.23 -8.16
N LEU A 181 -21.85 -6.22 -9.03
CA LEU A 181 -21.71 -4.80 -8.69
C LEU A 181 -22.77 -4.32 -7.70
N ARG A 182 -23.98 -4.93 -7.68
CA ARG A 182 -25.05 -4.55 -6.76
C ARG A 182 -24.87 -5.15 -5.36
N THR A 183 -24.21 -6.29 -5.24
CA THR A 183 -24.14 -7.03 -3.98
C THR A 183 -23.02 -6.52 -3.08
N ASP A 184 -21.86 -6.19 -3.64
CA ASP A 184 -20.66 -5.88 -2.86
C ASP A 184 -19.74 -4.86 -3.56
N ARG A 185 -20.28 -3.71 -3.93
CA ARG A 185 -19.47 -2.66 -4.54
C ARG A 185 -18.41 -2.17 -3.55
N ALA A 186 -17.12 -2.38 -3.85
CA ALA A 186 -16.04 -1.79 -3.07
C ALA A 186 -16.14 -0.26 -3.12
N ILE A 187 -15.82 0.42 -2.03
CA ILE A 187 -15.83 1.88 -1.96
C ILE A 187 -14.75 2.40 -2.90
N VAL A 188 -15.13 2.84 -4.09
CA VAL A 188 -14.22 3.50 -5.02
C VAL A 188 -14.18 4.97 -4.65
N THR A 189 -13.15 5.40 -3.94
CA THR A 189 -12.81 6.83 -3.87
C THR A 189 -12.15 7.23 -5.19
N PRO A 190 -12.68 8.22 -5.92
CA PRO A 190 -11.99 8.74 -7.09
C PRO A 190 -10.71 9.43 -6.62
N ILE A 191 -9.57 8.77 -6.77
CA ILE A 191 -8.26 9.41 -6.58
C ILE A 191 -8.04 10.24 -7.85
N PRO A 192 -7.93 11.57 -7.75
CA PRO A 192 -7.63 12.40 -8.91
C PRO A 192 -6.27 12.00 -9.50
N GLY A 193 -6.25 11.62 -10.78
CA GLY A 193 -5.00 11.28 -11.49
C GLY A 193 -4.90 9.84 -12.00
N THR A 194 -5.79 8.93 -11.61
CA THR A 194 -5.75 7.51 -12.07
C THR A 194 -6.72 7.20 -13.23
N THR A 195 -7.47 8.18 -13.72
CA THR A 195 -8.56 8.02 -14.69
C THR A 195 -8.12 8.21 -16.15
N ARG A 196 -7.01 7.63 -16.58
CA ARG A 196 -6.65 7.66 -18.02
C ARG A 196 -6.85 6.35 -18.78
N ASP A 197 -7.04 5.23 -18.10
CA ASP A 197 -7.20 3.95 -18.76
C ASP A 197 -8.38 3.18 -18.17
N THR A 198 -9.30 2.74 -19.03
CA THR A 198 -10.41 1.78 -18.85
C THR A 198 -11.11 1.81 -17.47
N VAL A 199 -12.42 1.97 -17.48
CA VAL A 199 -13.27 1.89 -16.26
C VAL A 199 -13.13 0.50 -15.65
N GLU A 200 -12.14 0.32 -14.79
CA GLU A 200 -11.98 -0.87 -13.97
C GLU A 200 -12.94 -0.77 -12.78
N GLU A 201 -13.91 -1.65 -12.71
CA GLU A 201 -14.81 -1.75 -11.56
C GLU A 201 -14.26 -2.77 -10.56
N THR A 202 -14.22 -2.41 -9.28
CA THR A 202 -13.75 -3.32 -8.22
C THR A 202 -14.92 -3.78 -7.37
N VAL A 203 -15.02 -5.08 -7.16
CA VAL A 203 -16.02 -5.74 -6.31
C VAL A 203 -15.31 -6.36 -5.11
N ASN A 204 -15.92 -6.29 -3.94
CA ASN A 204 -15.45 -6.99 -2.76
C ASN A 204 -16.05 -8.41 -2.72
N LEU A 205 -15.28 -9.43 -3.02
CA LEU A 205 -15.74 -10.81 -2.93
C LEU A 205 -15.18 -11.45 -1.64
N GLN A 206 -16.00 -11.48 -0.59
CA GLN A 206 -15.62 -12.06 0.72
C GLN A 206 -14.30 -11.47 1.28
N GLY A 207 -14.09 -10.16 1.13
CA GLY A 207 -12.89 -9.47 1.60
C GLY A 207 -11.79 -9.35 0.55
N VAL A 208 -11.84 -10.11 -0.55
CA VAL A 208 -10.87 -10.03 -1.65
C VAL A 208 -11.31 -8.98 -2.66
N PRO A 209 -10.48 -7.97 -2.98
CA PRO A 209 -10.78 -7.03 -4.05
C PRO A 209 -10.70 -7.75 -5.40
N VAL A 210 -11.79 -7.79 -6.15
CA VAL A 210 -11.85 -8.35 -7.50
C VAL A 210 -11.97 -7.21 -8.50
N VAL A 211 -10.95 -7.02 -9.32
CA VAL A 211 -10.91 -6.02 -10.38
C VAL A 211 -11.48 -6.63 -11.66
N LEU A 212 -12.65 -6.16 -12.06
CA LEU A 212 -13.31 -6.61 -13.27
C LEU A 212 -12.72 -5.87 -14.47
N VAL A 213 -12.07 -6.61 -15.38
CA VAL A 213 -11.39 -6.07 -16.55
C VAL A 213 -12.34 -6.14 -17.74
N ASP A 214 -12.30 -5.12 -18.60
CA ASP A 214 -13.08 -5.04 -19.86
C ASP A 214 -14.61 -4.95 -19.71
N THR A 215 -15.04 -4.16 -18.70
CA THR A 215 -16.47 -3.90 -18.49
C THR A 215 -17.07 -2.96 -19.56
N ALA A 216 -16.26 -2.18 -20.26
CA ALA A 216 -16.72 -1.19 -21.24
C ALA A 216 -17.38 -1.86 -22.48
N GLY A 217 -16.88 -3.02 -22.91
CA GLY A 217 -17.49 -3.81 -24.00
C GLY A 217 -18.83 -4.46 -23.61
N ILE A 218 -19.05 -4.66 -22.30
CA ILE A 218 -20.26 -5.34 -21.78
C ILE A 218 -21.38 -4.33 -21.52
N ALA A 219 -21.06 -3.08 -21.16
CA ALA A 219 -22.05 -2.04 -20.85
C ALA A 219 -22.62 -1.33 -22.10
N ALA A 220 -21.90 -1.31 -23.21
CA ALA A 220 -22.26 -0.61 -24.42
C ALA A 220 -22.74 -1.56 -25.51
N GLY A 221 -23.83 -2.26 -25.37
CA GLY A 221 -24.46 -3.17 -26.35
C GLY A 221 -24.40 -2.78 -27.85
N ARG A 222 -23.19 -2.70 -28.41
CA ARG A 222 -22.92 -2.45 -29.83
C ARG A 222 -21.89 -3.44 -30.37
N ASP A 223 -22.30 -4.19 -31.37
CA ASP A 223 -21.61 -5.31 -32.03
C ASP A 223 -20.20 -5.04 -32.60
N VAL A 224 -19.74 -3.80 -32.70
CA VAL A 224 -18.45 -3.42 -33.28
C VAL A 224 -17.27 -3.52 -32.28
N VAL A 225 -17.55 -3.54 -30.98
CA VAL A 225 -16.51 -3.57 -29.93
C VAL A 225 -16.10 -5.01 -29.58
N GLU A 226 -16.90 -5.99 -29.95
CA GLU A 226 -16.67 -7.41 -29.63
C GLU A 226 -15.41 -8.00 -30.30
N GLN A 227 -15.06 -7.57 -31.51
CA GLN A 227 -13.85 -8.06 -32.19
C GLN A 227 -12.55 -7.54 -31.57
N LEU A 228 -12.54 -6.30 -31.04
CA LEU A 228 -11.39 -5.72 -30.34
C LEU A 228 -11.22 -6.28 -28.92
N GLY A 229 -12.31 -6.70 -28.26
CA GLY A 229 -12.31 -7.33 -26.95
C GLY A 229 -11.64 -8.72 -26.93
N ILE A 230 -11.82 -9.50 -28.00
CA ILE A 230 -11.23 -10.84 -28.14
C ILE A 230 -9.69 -10.77 -28.25
N GLU A 231 -9.13 -9.83 -29.00
CA GLU A 231 -7.68 -9.66 -29.14
C GLU A 231 -7.02 -9.19 -27.82
N ARG A 232 -7.69 -8.32 -27.06
CA ARG A 232 -7.19 -7.84 -25.76
C ARG A 232 -7.31 -8.89 -24.66
N SER A 233 -8.38 -9.68 -24.64
CA SER A 233 -8.57 -10.78 -23.70
C SER A 233 -7.52 -11.89 -23.90
N GLN A 234 -7.11 -12.17 -25.13
CA GLN A 234 -6.04 -13.13 -25.43
C GLN A 234 -4.67 -12.66 -24.92
N ARG A 235 -4.41 -11.35 -24.88
CA ARG A 235 -3.17 -10.78 -24.30
C ARG A 235 -3.16 -10.72 -22.78
N ALA A 236 -4.32 -10.80 -22.12
CA ALA A 236 -4.42 -10.79 -20.66
C ALA A 236 -4.34 -12.20 -20.04
N VAL A 237 -4.43 -13.25 -20.87
CA VAL A 237 -4.38 -14.68 -20.46
C VAL A 237 -3.03 -15.31 -20.80
N ALA A 238 -2.16 -14.63 -21.56
CA ALA A 238 -0.78 -15.00 -21.83
C ALA A 238 0.17 -14.22 -20.92
#